data_8a4a83185d12a418df2d94e72f52a89d
#
_entry.id   8a4a83185d12a418df2d94e72f52a89d
#
_cell.length_a   1.000
_cell.length_b   1.000
_cell.length_c   1.000
_cell.angle_alpha   90.00
_cell.angle_beta   90.00
_cell.angle_gamma   90.00
#
_symmetry.space_group_name_H-M   'P 1'
#
loop_
_entity.id
_entity.type
_entity.pdbx_description
1 polymer ?
#
loop_
_entity_poly.entity_id
_entity_poly.type
_entity_poly.pdbx_seq_one_letter_code
_entity_poly.pdbx_strand_id
1 'polypeptide(L)'
;MQAAGMVHNLLSNLPLAGAEESIMPILERRGFRIERIVSHGHSTPVDRPYQQSDDEWVMVVAGAARLWLDGTGEVELAPGDHLLIPAGLRHRVTWTTPDEPTVWLAVHIAP
;
A
#
# COMPACT_ATOMS: atom_id res chain seq x y z
N MET A 1 19.82 -5.39 2.25
CA MET A 1 19.67 -5.94 3.61
C MET A 1 19.97 -4.85 4.63
N GLN A 2 19.16 -4.74 5.67
CA GLN A 2 19.35 -3.76 6.73
C GLN A 2 20.39 -4.27 7.73
N ALA A 3 21.29 -3.38 8.20
CA ALA A 3 22.19 -3.68 9.28
C ALA A 3 21.42 -3.80 10.60
N ALA A 4 21.86 -4.71 11.49
CA ALA A 4 21.23 -4.92 12.78
C ALA A 4 21.28 -3.64 13.61
N GLY A 5 20.16 -3.25 14.23
CA GLY A 5 20.08 -2.10 15.13
C GLY A 5 19.98 -0.75 14.44
N MET A 6 20.00 -0.68 13.11
CA MET A 6 19.76 0.59 12.42
C MET A 6 18.27 0.93 12.46
N VAL A 7 17.98 2.15 12.89
CA VAL A 7 16.60 2.65 12.95
C VAL A 7 16.27 3.38 11.66
N HIS A 8 15.15 2.99 11.05
CA HIS A 8 14.58 3.66 9.90
C HIS A 8 13.20 4.18 10.26
N ASN A 9 12.79 5.26 9.63
CA ASN A 9 11.47 5.84 9.87
C ASN A 9 10.66 5.77 8.58
N LEU A 10 9.48 5.18 8.66
CA LEU A 10 8.60 4.99 7.51
C LEU A 10 8.19 6.31 6.86
N LEU A 11 8.18 7.39 7.64
CA LEU A 11 7.77 8.72 7.19
C LEU A 11 8.94 9.61 6.74
N SER A 12 10.18 9.09 6.82
CA SER A 12 11.37 9.85 6.40
C SER A 12 11.67 9.63 4.92
N ASN A 13 12.29 10.65 4.31
CA ASN A 13 12.79 10.58 2.93
C ASN A 13 11.70 10.14 1.95
N LEU A 14 10.53 10.76 2.06
CA LEU A 14 9.44 10.47 1.14
C LEU A 14 9.80 10.96 -0.26
N PRO A 15 9.54 10.15 -1.30
CA PRO A 15 9.84 10.54 -2.67
C PRO A 15 8.95 11.72 -3.09
N LEU A 16 9.43 12.50 -4.05
CA LEU A 16 8.64 13.54 -4.69
C LEU A 16 7.53 12.92 -5.54
N ALA A 17 6.47 13.70 -5.77
CA ALA A 17 5.38 13.27 -6.63
C ALA A 17 5.90 12.95 -8.04
N GLY A 18 5.46 11.82 -8.58
CA GLY A 18 5.80 11.34 -9.92
C GLY A 18 4.57 10.80 -10.64
N ALA A 19 4.76 10.28 -11.84
CA ALA A 19 3.68 9.75 -12.66
C ALA A 19 3.00 8.53 -11.99
N GLU A 20 3.77 7.76 -11.24
CA GLU A 20 3.30 6.56 -10.56
C GLU A 20 3.62 6.63 -9.08
N GLU A 21 2.89 5.86 -8.28
CA GLU A 21 3.22 5.72 -6.87
C GLU A 21 4.58 5.05 -6.69
N SER A 22 5.24 5.36 -5.58
CA SER A 22 6.57 4.84 -5.27
C SER A 22 6.47 3.64 -4.36
N ILE A 23 7.12 2.55 -4.72
CA ILE A 23 7.15 1.32 -3.93
C ILE A 23 8.58 1.06 -3.51
N MET A 24 8.81 0.97 -2.19
CA MET A 24 10.13 0.70 -1.62
C MET A 24 10.08 -0.56 -0.77
N PRO A 25 10.85 -1.60 -1.14
CA PRO A 25 10.96 -2.79 -0.28
C PRO A 25 11.64 -2.43 1.05
N ILE A 26 11.08 -2.92 2.16
CA ILE A 26 11.64 -2.76 3.50
C ILE A 26 12.33 -4.04 3.92
N LEU A 27 11.65 -5.18 3.73
CA LEU A 27 12.14 -6.48 4.16
C LEU A 27 11.54 -7.55 3.26
N GLU A 28 12.38 -8.45 2.76
CA GLU A 28 11.94 -9.59 2.01
C GLU A 28 12.50 -10.87 2.64
N ARG A 29 11.64 -11.87 2.77
CA ARG A 29 11.99 -13.21 3.22
C ARG A 29 11.21 -14.21 2.39
N ARG A 30 11.60 -15.48 2.48
CA ARG A 30 10.85 -16.53 1.82
C ARG A 30 9.41 -16.53 2.33
N GLY A 31 8.47 -16.29 1.41
CA GLY A 31 7.05 -16.31 1.72
C GLY A 31 6.46 -14.99 2.17
N PHE A 32 7.25 -13.94 2.38
CA PHE A 32 6.66 -12.63 2.64
C PHE A 32 7.58 -11.47 2.24
N ARG A 33 6.98 -10.29 2.02
CA ARG A 33 7.72 -9.06 1.87
C ARG A 33 6.93 -7.90 2.47
N ILE A 34 7.66 -6.94 3.00
CA ILE A 34 7.12 -5.70 3.55
C ILE A 34 7.57 -4.55 2.67
N GLU A 35 6.64 -3.69 2.30
CA GLU A 35 6.89 -2.54 1.42
C GLU A 35 6.30 -1.27 2.00
N ARG A 36 6.99 -0.15 1.75
CA ARG A 36 6.39 1.17 1.88
C ARG A 36 5.89 1.62 0.51
N ILE A 37 4.65 2.06 0.43
CA ILE A 37 4.07 2.64 -0.79
C ILE A 37 3.74 4.09 -0.51
N VAL A 38 4.13 5.00 -1.41
CA VAL A 38 3.82 6.42 -1.30
C VAL A 38 3.03 6.84 -2.51
N SER A 39 1.82 7.36 -2.27
CA SER A 39 0.93 7.88 -3.30
C SER A 39 0.79 9.38 -3.16
N HIS A 40 0.80 10.09 -4.29
CA HIS A 40 0.57 11.54 -4.35
C HIS A 40 -0.67 11.81 -5.18
N GLY A 41 -1.85 11.48 -4.64
CA GLY A 41 -3.10 11.58 -5.38
C GLY A 41 -3.31 10.47 -6.41
N HIS A 42 -2.46 9.45 -6.41
CA HIS A 42 -2.56 8.35 -7.36
C HIS A 42 -3.76 7.45 -7.09
N SER A 43 -4.29 6.89 -8.16
CA SER A 43 -5.33 5.88 -8.09
C SER A 43 -5.07 4.81 -9.14
N THR A 44 -5.63 3.63 -8.94
CA THR A 44 -5.54 2.52 -9.91
C THR A 44 -6.53 2.77 -11.05
N PRO A 45 -6.13 2.61 -12.32
CA PRO A 45 -7.07 2.70 -13.44
C PRO A 45 -8.26 1.75 -13.27
N VAL A 46 -9.45 2.21 -13.65
CA VAL A 46 -10.70 1.45 -13.50
C VAL A 46 -10.66 0.11 -14.23
N ASP A 47 -10.01 0.08 -15.39
CA ASP A 47 -9.92 -1.10 -16.25
C ASP A 47 -8.75 -2.04 -15.90
N ARG A 48 -7.98 -1.71 -14.85
CA ARG A 48 -6.80 -2.49 -14.45
C ARG A 48 -6.75 -2.75 -12.95
N PRO A 49 -7.79 -3.38 -12.37
CA PRO A 49 -7.75 -3.70 -10.94
C PRO A 49 -6.63 -4.69 -10.65
N TYR A 50 -6.10 -4.61 -9.42
CA TYR A 50 -5.14 -5.60 -8.95
C TYR A 50 -5.83 -6.92 -8.65
N GLN A 51 -5.13 -8.01 -8.97
CA GLN A 51 -5.52 -9.35 -8.57
C GLN A 51 -4.24 -10.16 -8.38
N GLN A 52 -3.92 -10.48 -7.14
CA GLN A 52 -2.62 -11.04 -6.78
C GLN A 52 -2.77 -12.46 -6.24
N SER A 53 -1.72 -13.24 -6.37
CA SER A 53 -1.67 -14.60 -5.83
C SER A 53 -1.34 -14.67 -4.33
N ASP A 54 -0.86 -13.57 -3.75
CA ASP A 54 -0.52 -13.45 -2.33
C ASP A 54 -1.65 -12.78 -1.57
N ASP A 55 -1.74 -13.06 -0.27
CA ASP A 55 -2.50 -12.20 0.64
C ASP A 55 -1.76 -10.87 0.80
N GLU A 56 -2.49 -9.78 0.90
CA GLU A 56 -1.92 -8.46 1.14
C GLU A 56 -2.60 -7.80 2.34
N TRP A 57 -1.83 -7.57 3.40
CA TRP A 57 -2.29 -6.76 4.52
C TRP A 57 -1.77 -5.34 4.30
N VAL A 58 -2.67 -4.34 4.35
CA VAL A 58 -2.29 -2.94 4.13
C VAL A 58 -2.76 -2.07 5.28
N MET A 59 -1.97 -1.04 5.60
CA MET A 59 -2.31 -0.01 6.56
C MET A 59 -1.95 1.36 5.97
N VAL A 60 -2.83 2.33 6.13
CA VAL A 60 -2.49 3.73 5.88
C VAL A 60 -1.79 4.27 7.13
N VAL A 61 -0.56 4.74 6.96
CA VAL A 61 0.25 5.32 8.04
C VAL A 61 0.06 6.83 8.11
N ALA A 62 -0.06 7.48 6.95
CA ALA A 62 -0.29 8.91 6.83
C ALA A 62 -1.10 9.17 5.56
N GLY A 63 -1.82 10.28 5.51
CA GLY A 63 -2.66 10.61 4.37
C GLY A 63 -4.06 10.03 4.49
N ALA A 64 -4.69 9.75 3.35
CA ALA A 64 -6.02 9.16 3.29
C ALA A 64 -6.23 8.48 1.96
N ALA A 65 -7.01 7.40 1.95
CA ALA A 65 -7.25 6.62 0.75
C ALA A 65 -8.63 5.97 0.73
N ARG A 66 -9.04 5.53 -0.45
CA ARG A 66 -10.21 4.69 -0.65
C ARG A 66 -9.81 3.49 -1.49
N LEU A 67 -10.28 2.32 -1.08
CA LEU A 67 -10.10 1.06 -1.81
C LEU A 67 -11.45 0.52 -2.23
N TRP A 68 -11.51 0.02 -3.45
CA TRP A 68 -12.61 -0.81 -3.90
C TRP A 68 -12.20 -2.27 -3.80
N LEU A 69 -13.05 -3.09 -3.17
CA LEU A 69 -12.86 -4.52 -3.02
C LEU A 69 -14.03 -5.24 -3.68
N ASP A 70 -13.74 -6.17 -4.57
CA ASP A 70 -14.78 -6.94 -5.25
C ASP A 70 -15.67 -7.66 -4.24
N GLY A 71 -16.98 -7.50 -4.37
CA GLY A 71 -17.96 -8.08 -3.45
C GLY A 71 -18.23 -7.28 -2.18
N THR A 72 -17.39 -6.32 -1.84
CA THR A 72 -17.55 -5.47 -0.64
C THR A 72 -17.91 -4.03 -1.02
N GLY A 73 -17.32 -3.51 -2.10
CA GLY A 73 -17.47 -2.13 -2.49
C GLY A 73 -16.32 -1.26 -2.01
N GLU A 74 -16.55 0.05 -1.97
CA GLU A 74 -15.53 1.03 -1.60
C GLU A 74 -15.46 1.21 -0.08
N VAL A 75 -14.24 1.21 0.45
CA VAL A 75 -13.96 1.49 1.86
C VAL A 75 -12.97 2.63 1.98
N GLU A 76 -13.08 3.41 3.05
CA GLU A 76 -12.16 4.51 3.35
C GLU A 76 -11.14 4.07 4.39
N LEU A 77 -9.89 4.57 4.22
CA LEU A 77 -8.81 4.34 5.18
C LEU A 77 -8.21 5.67 5.60
N ALA A 78 -8.24 5.91 6.91
CA ALA A 78 -7.54 6.99 7.58
C ALA A 78 -6.28 6.44 8.27
N PRO A 79 -5.36 7.30 8.74
CA PRO A 79 -4.15 6.82 9.41
C PRO A 79 -4.46 5.83 10.54
N GLY A 80 -3.79 4.68 10.51
CA GLY A 80 -4.00 3.58 11.45
C GLY A 80 -5.00 2.53 10.97
N ASP A 81 -5.82 2.83 9.98
CA ASP A 81 -6.76 1.86 9.42
C ASP A 81 -6.03 0.84 8.58
N HIS A 82 -6.39 -0.42 8.75
CA HIS A 82 -5.78 -1.52 8.04
C HIS A 82 -6.82 -2.57 7.67
N LEU A 83 -6.50 -3.36 6.66
CA LEU A 83 -7.34 -4.49 6.26
C LEU A 83 -6.52 -5.55 5.54
N LEU A 84 -7.07 -6.74 5.47
CA LEU A 84 -6.49 -7.84 4.70
C LEU A 84 -7.21 -7.94 3.36
N ILE A 85 -6.42 -7.99 2.29
CA ILE A 85 -6.89 -8.28 0.94
C ILE A 85 -6.48 -9.72 0.64
N PRO A 86 -7.44 -10.67 0.65
CA PRO A 86 -7.11 -12.07 0.40
C PRO A 86 -6.56 -12.30 -1.01
N ALA A 87 -5.74 -13.33 -1.16
CA ALA A 87 -5.24 -13.76 -2.45
C ALA A 87 -6.40 -13.95 -3.44
N GLY A 88 -6.21 -13.48 -4.66
CA GLY A 88 -7.19 -13.62 -5.73
C GLY A 88 -8.32 -12.58 -5.72
N LEU A 89 -8.44 -11.78 -4.68
CA LEU A 89 -9.49 -10.76 -4.63
C LEU A 89 -9.14 -9.57 -5.52
N ARG A 90 -10.03 -9.25 -6.45
CA ARG A 90 -9.87 -8.05 -7.29
C ARG A 90 -10.09 -6.81 -6.44
N HIS A 91 -9.19 -5.85 -6.56
CA HIS A 91 -9.25 -4.61 -5.81
C HIS A 91 -8.52 -3.49 -6.55
N ARG A 92 -8.79 -2.27 -6.17
CA ARG A 92 -8.08 -1.11 -6.70
C ARG A 92 -8.16 0.06 -5.71
N VAL A 93 -7.15 0.93 -5.78
CA VAL A 93 -7.16 2.21 -5.07
C VAL A 93 -8.01 3.16 -5.89
N THR A 94 -9.13 3.59 -5.36
CA THR A 94 -10.05 4.49 -6.06
C THR A 94 -9.72 5.95 -5.84
N TRP A 95 -9.02 6.26 -4.76
CA TRP A 95 -8.65 7.63 -4.43
C TRP A 95 -7.55 7.67 -3.39
N THR A 96 -6.61 8.59 -3.54
CA THR A 96 -5.71 9.03 -2.47
C THR A 96 -5.76 10.55 -2.42
N THR A 97 -5.56 11.13 -1.22
CA THR A 97 -5.65 12.57 -1.07
C THR A 97 -4.63 13.30 -1.95
N PRO A 98 -5.04 14.40 -2.64
CA PRO A 98 -4.09 15.22 -3.39
C PRO A 98 -3.34 16.21 -2.49
N ASP A 99 -3.74 16.37 -1.23
CA ASP A 99 -3.26 17.44 -0.36
C ASP A 99 -1.94 17.11 0.34
N GLU A 100 -1.65 15.83 0.50
CA GLU A 100 -0.43 15.35 1.15
C GLU A 100 -0.08 13.94 0.65
N PRO A 101 1.17 13.49 0.85
CA PRO A 101 1.51 12.11 0.52
C PRO A 101 0.70 11.12 1.35
N THR A 102 0.22 10.06 0.73
CA THR A 102 -0.36 8.92 1.43
C THR A 102 0.71 7.85 1.55
N VAL A 103 1.05 7.50 2.78
CA VAL A 103 2.06 6.49 3.08
C VAL A 103 1.37 5.22 3.54
N TRP A 104 1.65 4.13 2.84
CA TRP A 104 1.09 2.81 3.13
C TRP A 104 2.19 1.87 3.61
N LEU A 105 1.82 1.01 4.52
CA LEU A 105 2.60 -0.18 4.87
C LEU A 105 1.86 -1.39 4.30
N ALA A 106 2.53 -2.13 3.44
CA ALA A 106 1.96 -3.32 2.81
C ALA A 106 2.79 -4.55 3.16
N VAL A 107 2.12 -5.63 3.54
CA VAL A 107 2.73 -6.93 3.82
C VAL A 107 2.11 -7.96 2.89
N HIS A 108 2.93 -8.53 2.01
CA HIS A 108 2.51 -9.59 1.09
C HIS A 108 2.93 -10.93 1.66
N ILE A 109 1.99 -11.85 1.75
CA ILE A 109 2.20 -13.18 2.35
C ILE A 109 1.83 -14.23 1.32
N ALA A 110 2.82 -15.05 0.93
CA ALA A 110 2.59 -16.14 0.00
C ALA A 110 1.70 -17.21 0.63
N PRO A 111 0.83 -17.87 -0.19
CA PRO A 111 -0.02 -18.95 0.29
C PRO A 111 0.77 -20.18 0.73
#